data_886866a84a8ba051d2df099d67ee29ff
#
_entry.id   886866a84a8ba051d2df099d67ee29ff
#
_cell.length_a   1.000
_cell.length_b   1.000
_cell.length_c   1.000
_cell.angle_alpha   90.00
_cell.angle_beta   90.00
_cell.angle_gamma   90.00
#
_symmetry.space_group_name_H-M   'P 1'
#
loop_
_entity.id
_entity.type
_entity.pdbx_description
1 polymer ?
#
loop_
_entity_poly.entity_id
_entity_poly.type
_entity_poly.pdbx_seq_one_letter_code
_entity_poly.pdbx_strand_id
1 'polypeptide(L)'
;MKLAISNIAWNTPLEPRVADHLQSLGVTGIEIAPSKVHPKPLEATAADLARYRDFWESRGISIVAMQALLFGTDGLHLFRDAASRRAMRDYLAGICRFAGKLGAKSLVFGSPKNRLKGDLSLEQAHEIAIPFFREIASIADSEGTWLCIEHNPPEYGADFVTTSTDALALVQAVGQPGFGLHLDTGGLTLAHESTETLARAGTWWRHFHISEPNLAPIGDPASPDAASPETAVIHARHARYGTALKQSGYTGWISLEMKTLPDDSCLENLTQAITFARQHYA
;
A
#
# COMPACT_ATOMS: atom_id res chain seq x y z
N MET A 1 5.85 -14.74 -6.79
CA MET A 1 5.50 -13.30 -6.62
C MET A 1 6.78 -12.49 -6.51
N LYS A 2 6.72 -11.18 -6.75
CA LYS A 2 7.90 -10.29 -6.65
C LYS A 2 7.82 -9.51 -5.34
N LEU A 3 8.94 -9.46 -4.58
CA LEU A 3 8.99 -8.81 -3.28
C LEU A 3 9.44 -7.35 -3.42
N ALA A 4 8.69 -6.44 -2.82
CA ALA A 4 9.05 -5.05 -2.59
C ALA A 4 9.03 -4.74 -1.09
N ILE A 5 9.49 -3.57 -0.72
CA ILE A 5 9.42 -3.06 0.65
C ILE A 5 9.07 -1.58 0.62
N SER A 6 8.26 -1.15 1.57
CA SER A 6 7.86 0.25 1.68
C SER A 6 8.92 1.11 2.39
N ASN A 7 9.20 2.27 1.81
CA ASN A 7 10.17 3.22 2.37
C ASN A 7 9.68 3.94 3.64
N ILE A 8 8.45 3.69 4.10
CA ILE A 8 8.02 4.20 5.43
C ILE A 8 8.72 3.49 6.58
N ALA A 9 9.33 2.32 6.33
CA ALA A 9 10.00 1.53 7.35
C ALA A 9 11.30 2.15 7.89
N TRP A 10 11.84 3.21 7.27
CA TRP A 10 13.08 3.87 7.74
C TRP A 10 13.03 5.37 7.61
N ASN A 11 13.90 6.07 8.35
CA ASN A 11 14.08 7.50 8.22
C ASN A 11 14.86 7.87 6.94
N THR A 12 14.47 8.95 6.26
CA THR A 12 15.06 9.36 4.97
C THR A 12 16.59 9.45 4.97
N PRO A 13 17.28 9.91 6.03
CA PRO A 13 18.75 9.93 6.06
C PRO A 13 19.39 8.54 5.94
N LEU A 14 18.70 7.46 6.31
CA LEU A 14 19.19 6.09 6.16
C LEU A 14 19.02 5.53 4.74
N GLU A 15 18.25 6.18 3.88
CA GLU A 15 17.86 5.64 2.57
C GLU A 15 19.04 5.12 1.72
N PRO A 16 20.22 5.81 1.65
CA PRO A 16 21.36 5.26 0.90
C PRO A 16 21.89 3.93 1.47
N ARG A 17 22.01 3.83 2.80
CA ARG A 17 22.47 2.59 3.45
C ARG A 17 21.44 1.46 3.30
N VAL A 18 20.17 1.79 3.41
CA VAL A 18 19.07 0.84 3.19
C VAL A 18 19.07 0.35 1.75
N ALA A 19 19.23 1.25 0.78
CA ALA A 19 19.24 0.87 -0.64
C ALA A 19 20.37 -0.11 -0.97
N ASP A 20 21.58 0.14 -0.49
CA ASP A 20 22.72 -0.77 -0.65
C ASP A 20 22.48 -2.12 0.05
N HIS A 21 21.85 -2.09 1.22
CA HIS A 21 21.49 -3.29 1.96
C HIS A 21 20.41 -4.12 1.23
N LEU A 22 19.35 -3.48 0.73
CA LEU A 22 18.31 -4.15 -0.06
C LEU A 22 18.87 -4.77 -1.34
N GLN A 23 19.80 -4.08 -2.01
CA GLN A 23 20.53 -4.62 -3.16
C GLN A 23 21.28 -5.89 -2.77
N SER A 24 22.02 -5.87 -1.66
CA SER A 24 22.78 -7.05 -1.18
C SER A 24 21.90 -8.24 -0.84
N LEU A 25 20.65 -7.98 -0.44
CA LEU A 25 19.63 -9.01 -0.18
C LEU A 25 18.88 -9.43 -1.45
N GLY A 26 19.18 -8.87 -2.63
CA GLY A 26 18.52 -9.20 -3.88
C GLY A 26 17.04 -8.78 -3.93
N VAL A 27 16.67 -7.71 -3.22
CA VAL A 27 15.36 -7.05 -3.34
C VAL A 27 15.38 -6.20 -4.61
N THR A 28 14.35 -6.33 -5.46
CA THR A 28 14.30 -5.67 -6.77
C THR A 28 13.16 -4.66 -6.91
N GLY A 29 12.34 -4.50 -5.87
CA GLY A 29 11.23 -3.56 -5.85
C GLY A 29 11.18 -2.70 -4.61
N ILE A 30 10.75 -1.44 -4.76
CA ILE A 30 10.46 -0.54 -3.66
C ILE A 30 9.09 0.10 -3.84
N GLU A 31 8.39 0.23 -2.73
CA GLU A 31 7.21 1.06 -2.61
C GLU A 31 7.56 2.35 -1.88
N ILE A 32 7.03 3.48 -2.31
CA ILE A 32 7.44 4.78 -1.79
C ILE A 32 6.27 5.62 -1.31
N ALA A 33 6.50 6.43 -0.28
CA ALA A 33 5.61 7.52 0.10
C ALA A 33 6.01 8.78 -0.69
N PRO A 34 5.08 9.47 -1.38
CA PRO A 34 5.41 10.67 -2.16
C PRO A 34 6.14 11.75 -1.37
N SER A 35 5.75 11.94 -0.10
CA SER A 35 6.36 12.92 0.81
C SER A 35 7.82 12.64 1.18
N LYS A 36 8.28 11.39 1.02
CA LYS A 36 9.69 11.02 1.19
C LYS A 36 10.54 11.26 -0.05
N VAL A 37 9.92 11.36 -1.22
CA VAL A 37 10.59 11.76 -2.46
C VAL A 37 10.78 13.28 -2.50
N HIS A 38 9.71 14.00 -2.18
CA HIS A 38 9.72 15.47 -2.14
C HIS A 38 8.72 15.96 -1.08
N PRO A 39 9.09 16.95 -0.22
CA PRO A 39 8.21 17.45 0.85
C PRO A 39 6.85 17.95 0.34
N LYS A 40 6.82 18.43 -0.90
CA LYS A 40 5.62 18.83 -1.64
C LYS A 40 5.58 18.08 -2.96
N PRO A 41 5.02 16.88 -3.04
CA PRO A 41 5.15 16.01 -4.20
C PRO A 41 4.74 16.65 -5.53
N LEU A 42 3.70 17.49 -5.53
CA LEU A 42 3.22 18.15 -6.74
C LEU A 42 4.12 19.33 -7.23
N GLU A 43 5.07 19.78 -6.41
CA GLU A 43 6.07 20.79 -6.78
C GLU A 43 7.38 20.16 -7.28
N ALA A 44 7.52 18.84 -7.20
CA ALA A 44 8.72 18.13 -7.66
C ALA A 44 8.94 18.34 -9.16
N THR A 45 10.16 18.72 -9.52
CA THR A 45 10.53 18.89 -10.95
C THR A 45 10.80 17.54 -11.62
N ALA A 46 10.81 17.52 -12.93
CA ALA A 46 11.19 16.31 -13.69
C ALA A 46 12.62 15.83 -13.33
N ALA A 47 13.53 16.78 -13.05
CA ALA A 47 14.90 16.47 -12.63
C ALA A 47 14.96 15.82 -11.24
N ASP A 48 14.10 16.25 -10.29
CA ASP A 48 14.01 15.64 -8.97
C ASP A 48 13.54 14.19 -9.07
N LEU A 49 12.51 13.96 -9.88
CA LEU A 49 11.96 12.61 -10.08
C LEU A 49 12.94 11.69 -10.80
N ALA A 50 13.62 12.19 -11.84
CA ALA A 50 14.64 11.43 -12.54
C ALA A 50 15.77 11.03 -11.58
N ARG A 51 16.29 11.97 -10.80
CA ARG A 51 17.35 11.71 -9.81
C ARG A 51 16.94 10.65 -8.78
N TYR A 52 15.71 10.72 -8.27
CA TYR A 52 15.21 9.75 -7.30
C TYR A 52 15.03 8.36 -7.92
N ARG A 53 14.48 8.30 -9.13
CA ARG A 53 14.36 7.04 -9.89
C ARG A 53 15.75 6.43 -10.17
N ASP A 54 16.67 7.21 -10.72
CA ASP A 54 18.03 6.75 -11.08
C ASP A 54 18.81 6.26 -9.86
N PHE A 55 18.58 6.87 -8.67
CA PHE A 55 19.15 6.40 -7.41
C PHE A 55 18.77 4.94 -7.11
N TRP A 56 17.52 4.55 -7.30
CA TRP A 56 17.06 3.19 -7.08
C TRP A 56 17.42 2.26 -8.23
N GLU A 57 17.22 2.68 -9.47
CA GLU A 57 17.51 1.88 -10.68
C GLU A 57 19.00 1.54 -10.80
N SER A 58 19.90 2.42 -10.40
CA SER A 58 21.35 2.13 -10.37
C SER A 58 21.73 0.95 -9.46
N ARG A 59 20.84 0.55 -8.55
CA ARG A 59 20.98 -0.61 -7.67
C ARG A 59 20.16 -1.81 -8.13
N GLY A 60 19.55 -1.75 -9.31
CA GLY A 60 18.65 -2.79 -9.81
C GLY A 60 17.31 -2.86 -9.08
N ILE A 61 16.91 -1.79 -8.38
CA ILE A 61 15.64 -1.70 -7.64
C ILE A 61 14.68 -0.78 -8.38
N SER A 62 13.53 -1.30 -8.77
CA SER A 62 12.48 -0.53 -9.46
C SER A 62 11.49 0.05 -8.46
N ILE A 63 11.00 1.27 -8.70
CA ILE A 63 9.88 1.85 -7.97
C ILE A 63 8.59 1.23 -8.53
N VAL A 64 7.88 0.44 -7.73
CA VAL A 64 6.78 -0.40 -8.21
C VAL A 64 5.40 0.04 -7.72
N ALA A 65 5.36 0.71 -6.57
CA ALA A 65 4.12 1.15 -5.94
C ALA A 65 4.34 2.43 -5.12
N MET A 66 3.23 3.05 -4.75
CA MET A 66 3.18 4.18 -3.81
C MET A 66 2.08 3.96 -2.78
N GLN A 67 2.34 4.39 -1.56
CA GLN A 67 1.37 4.45 -0.48
C GLN A 67 1.41 5.79 0.25
N ALA A 68 0.58 5.97 1.29
CA ALA A 68 0.51 7.20 2.07
C ALA A 68 0.29 8.45 1.17
N LEU A 69 -0.51 8.29 0.11
CA LEU A 69 -0.69 9.28 -0.97
C LEU A 69 -1.08 10.66 -0.46
N LEU A 70 -1.89 10.72 0.61
CA LEU A 70 -2.43 11.95 1.21
C LEU A 70 -1.71 12.36 2.51
N PHE A 71 -0.57 11.75 2.82
CA PHE A 71 0.16 12.09 4.04
C PHE A 71 0.64 13.54 4.00
N GLY A 72 0.41 14.27 5.11
CA GLY A 72 0.81 15.69 5.21
C GLY A 72 -0.11 16.67 4.47
N THR A 73 -1.26 16.21 3.94
CA THR A 73 -2.25 17.09 3.30
C THR A 73 -3.40 17.41 4.25
N ASP A 74 -3.98 18.60 4.07
CA ASP A 74 -5.17 19.06 4.78
C ASP A 74 -6.30 19.39 3.81
N GLY A 75 -7.53 19.37 4.30
CA GLY A 75 -8.70 19.80 3.53
C GLY A 75 -9.20 18.82 2.48
N LEU A 76 -8.49 17.73 2.21
CA LEU A 76 -8.86 16.72 1.22
C LEU A 76 -9.82 15.69 1.84
N HIS A 77 -11.03 15.59 1.31
CA HIS A 77 -12.02 14.66 1.87
C HIS A 77 -13.08 14.27 0.84
N LEU A 78 -13.41 12.97 0.80
CA LEU A 78 -14.33 12.42 -0.19
C LEU A 78 -15.78 12.85 0.06
N PHE A 79 -16.24 12.82 1.31
CA PHE A 79 -17.65 12.95 1.65
C PHE A 79 -18.04 14.29 2.28
N ARG A 80 -17.09 15.08 2.82
CA ARG A 80 -17.39 16.29 3.58
C ARG A 80 -18.18 17.33 2.79
N ASP A 81 -17.68 17.73 1.61
CA ASP A 81 -18.31 18.68 0.71
C ASP A 81 -17.74 18.60 -0.73
N ALA A 82 -18.38 19.27 -1.67
CA ALA A 82 -17.97 19.26 -3.07
C ALA A 82 -16.62 19.96 -3.31
N ALA A 83 -16.24 20.94 -2.49
CA ALA A 83 -14.97 21.67 -2.65
C ALA A 83 -13.80 20.80 -2.21
N SER A 84 -13.88 20.17 -1.03
CA SER A 84 -12.84 19.26 -0.52
C SER A 84 -12.70 18.00 -1.41
N ARG A 85 -13.81 17.52 -1.98
CA ARG A 85 -13.79 16.41 -2.94
C ARG A 85 -13.09 16.79 -4.25
N ARG A 86 -13.35 17.98 -4.81
CA ARG A 86 -12.62 18.49 -5.99
C ARG A 86 -11.13 18.65 -5.70
N ALA A 87 -10.78 19.26 -4.56
CA ALA A 87 -9.39 19.42 -4.16
C ALA A 87 -8.67 18.05 -4.04
N MET A 88 -9.33 17.06 -3.47
CA MET A 88 -8.82 15.70 -3.36
C MET A 88 -8.62 15.05 -4.74
N ARG A 89 -9.58 15.21 -5.65
CA ARG A 89 -9.46 14.76 -7.04
C ARG A 89 -8.25 15.38 -7.72
N ASP A 90 -8.10 16.69 -7.65
CA ASP A 90 -7.01 17.42 -8.32
C ASP A 90 -5.64 17.01 -7.76
N TYR A 91 -5.57 16.80 -6.44
CA TYR A 91 -4.37 16.30 -5.79
C TYR A 91 -4.01 14.89 -6.24
N LEU A 92 -4.97 13.95 -6.19
CA LEU A 92 -4.75 12.56 -6.63
C LEU A 92 -4.40 12.48 -8.12
N ALA A 93 -4.99 13.31 -8.97
CA ALA A 93 -4.60 13.43 -10.37
C ALA A 93 -3.12 13.85 -10.53
N GLY A 94 -2.66 14.78 -9.68
CA GLY A 94 -1.24 15.13 -9.59
C GLY A 94 -0.36 13.98 -9.15
N ILE A 95 -0.80 13.21 -8.16
CA ILE A 95 -0.08 12.01 -7.67
C ILE A 95 -0.03 10.92 -8.76
N CYS A 96 -1.08 10.71 -9.55
CA CYS A 96 -1.03 9.77 -10.68
C CYS A 96 0.07 10.16 -11.68
N ARG A 97 0.15 11.44 -12.06
CA ARG A 97 1.22 11.96 -12.94
C ARG A 97 2.61 11.83 -12.32
N PHE A 98 2.75 12.11 -11.03
CA PHE A 98 3.99 11.95 -10.27
C PHE A 98 4.44 10.48 -10.30
N ALA A 99 3.53 9.55 -10.05
CA ALA A 99 3.77 8.11 -10.04
C ALA A 99 4.17 7.58 -11.42
N GLY A 100 3.45 7.97 -12.48
CA GLY A 100 3.76 7.58 -13.86
C GLY A 100 5.19 7.96 -14.28
N LYS A 101 5.66 9.16 -13.88
CA LYS A 101 7.04 9.62 -14.13
C LYS A 101 8.09 8.81 -13.36
N LEU A 102 7.75 8.25 -12.21
CA LEU A 102 8.63 7.39 -11.41
C LEU A 102 8.56 5.91 -11.79
N GLY A 103 7.57 5.50 -12.61
CA GLY A 103 7.36 4.11 -12.98
C GLY A 103 6.53 3.31 -11.98
N ALA A 104 6.04 3.93 -10.91
CA ALA A 104 5.16 3.28 -9.93
C ALA A 104 3.80 3.00 -10.54
N LYS A 105 3.34 1.74 -10.45
CA LYS A 105 2.07 1.33 -11.04
C LYS A 105 0.90 1.30 -10.05
N SER A 106 1.11 0.77 -8.86
CA SER A 106 0.05 0.63 -7.86
C SER A 106 0.11 1.78 -6.86
N LEU A 107 -0.99 2.53 -6.72
CA LEU A 107 -1.12 3.69 -5.83
C LEU A 107 -2.11 3.34 -4.73
N VAL A 108 -1.62 2.99 -3.54
CA VAL A 108 -2.44 2.51 -2.43
C VAL A 108 -3.18 3.66 -1.76
N PHE A 109 -4.50 3.63 -1.86
CA PHE A 109 -5.41 4.58 -1.24
C PHE A 109 -6.02 3.96 0.02
N GLY A 110 -5.30 4.05 1.13
CA GLY A 110 -5.75 3.64 2.46
C GLY A 110 -6.49 4.75 3.20
N SER A 111 -5.82 5.78 3.57
CA SER A 111 -6.27 7.08 4.16
C SER A 111 -7.69 7.13 4.75
N PRO A 112 -8.03 6.40 5.85
CA PRO A 112 -9.39 6.33 6.37
C PRO A 112 -9.97 7.71 6.71
N LYS A 113 -9.19 8.60 7.34
CA LYS A 113 -9.62 9.95 7.74
C LYS A 113 -10.10 10.83 6.56
N ASN A 114 -9.64 10.55 5.34
CA ASN A 114 -10.00 11.33 4.16
C ASN A 114 -11.28 10.82 3.48
N ARG A 115 -11.84 9.70 3.96
CA ARG A 115 -13.03 9.05 3.40
C ARG A 115 -14.06 8.60 4.44
N LEU A 116 -14.10 9.27 5.60
CA LEU A 116 -15.15 9.05 6.58
C LEU A 116 -16.51 9.48 5.99
N LYS A 117 -17.46 8.54 5.95
CA LYS A 117 -18.79 8.82 5.41
C LYS A 117 -19.70 9.53 6.43
N GLY A 118 -19.38 9.44 7.73
CA GLY A 118 -20.18 10.02 8.80
C GLY A 118 -21.61 9.50 8.77
N ASP A 119 -22.57 10.42 8.82
CA ASP A 119 -24.01 10.11 8.86
C ASP A 119 -24.61 9.64 7.54
N LEU A 120 -23.83 9.60 6.43
CA LEU A 120 -24.34 9.09 5.15
C LEU A 120 -24.67 7.60 5.25
N SER A 121 -25.79 7.20 4.64
CA SER A 121 -26.05 5.78 4.40
C SER A 121 -24.98 5.20 3.45
N LEU A 122 -24.82 3.88 3.43
CA LEU A 122 -23.88 3.24 2.52
C LEU A 122 -24.24 3.52 1.05
N GLU A 123 -25.51 3.56 0.73
CA GLU A 123 -26.02 3.88 -0.61
C GLU A 123 -25.62 5.31 -1.02
N GLN A 124 -25.89 6.31 -0.17
CA GLN A 124 -25.48 7.69 -0.41
C GLN A 124 -23.97 7.84 -0.56
N ALA A 125 -23.20 7.11 0.26
CA ALA A 125 -21.74 7.11 0.14
C ALA A 125 -21.28 6.51 -1.21
N HIS A 126 -21.91 5.45 -1.70
CA HIS A 126 -21.61 4.87 -3.01
C HIS A 126 -22.00 5.79 -4.16
N GLU A 127 -23.12 6.52 -4.07
CA GLU A 127 -23.52 7.53 -5.08
C GLU A 127 -22.46 8.62 -5.26
N ILE A 128 -21.71 8.94 -4.21
CA ILE A 128 -20.61 9.91 -4.24
C ILE A 128 -19.29 9.25 -4.67
N ALA A 129 -18.97 8.10 -4.08
CA ALA A 129 -17.66 7.46 -4.23
C ALA A 129 -17.47 6.86 -5.64
N ILE A 130 -18.47 6.21 -6.20
CA ILE A 130 -18.36 5.52 -7.50
C ILE A 130 -18.00 6.50 -8.62
N PRO A 131 -18.73 7.62 -8.83
CA PRO A 131 -18.33 8.60 -9.85
C PRO A 131 -16.95 9.20 -9.61
N PHE A 132 -16.60 9.50 -8.34
CA PHE A 132 -15.30 10.03 -7.97
C PHE A 132 -14.17 9.07 -8.36
N PHE A 133 -14.29 7.80 -7.98
CA PHE A 133 -13.25 6.81 -8.30
C PHE A 133 -13.20 6.46 -9.79
N ARG A 134 -14.30 6.56 -10.53
CA ARG A 134 -14.28 6.42 -12.00
C ARG A 134 -13.47 7.52 -12.66
N GLU A 135 -13.61 8.77 -12.20
CA GLU A 135 -12.84 9.90 -12.71
C GLU A 135 -11.33 9.71 -12.43
N ILE A 136 -10.96 9.39 -11.19
CA ILE A 136 -9.55 9.13 -10.83
C ILE A 136 -8.99 7.91 -11.56
N ALA A 137 -9.78 6.85 -11.72
CA ALA A 137 -9.37 5.66 -12.46
C ALA A 137 -9.00 5.97 -13.92
N SER A 138 -9.80 6.80 -14.58
CA SER A 138 -9.50 7.24 -15.95
C SER A 138 -8.18 8.03 -16.03
N ILE A 139 -7.92 8.89 -15.05
CA ILE A 139 -6.66 9.63 -14.96
C ILE A 139 -5.48 8.67 -14.68
N ALA A 140 -5.64 7.77 -13.72
CA ALA A 140 -4.61 6.79 -13.37
C ALA A 140 -4.25 5.92 -14.58
N ASP A 141 -5.24 5.41 -15.30
CA ASP A 141 -5.05 4.59 -16.50
C ASP A 141 -4.28 5.35 -17.60
N SER A 142 -4.61 6.63 -17.84
CA SER A 142 -3.90 7.47 -18.81
C SER A 142 -2.44 7.74 -18.45
N GLU A 143 -2.08 7.66 -17.17
CA GLU A 143 -0.71 7.80 -16.66
C GLU A 143 0.01 6.44 -16.50
N GLY A 144 -0.63 5.34 -16.91
CA GLY A 144 -0.10 3.98 -16.80
C GLY A 144 -0.05 3.45 -15.37
N THR A 145 -0.88 3.99 -14.46
CA THR A 145 -0.97 3.63 -13.04
C THR A 145 -2.36 3.09 -12.68
N TRP A 146 -2.51 2.59 -11.47
CA TRP A 146 -3.78 2.15 -10.90
C TRP A 146 -3.98 2.74 -9.52
N LEU A 147 -5.11 3.39 -9.25
CA LEU A 147 -5.50 3.69 -7.89
C LEU A 147 -6.05 2.42 -7.25
N CYS A 148 -5.47 1.99 -6.13
CA CYS A 148 -5.82 0.74 -5.47
C CYS A 148 -6.51 1.04 -4.14
N ILE A 149 -7.81 0.72 -4.04
CA ILE A 149 -8.54 0.91 -2.78
C ILE A 149 -8.11 -0.15 -1.77
N GLU A 150 -7.79 0.31 -0.57
CA GLU A 150 -7.50 -0.52 0.58
C GLU A 150 -8.67 -0.48 1.56
N HIS A 151 -9.07 -1.65 2.07
CA HIS A 151 -9.95 -1.71 3.21
C HIS A 151 -9.21 -1.29 4.49
N ASN A 152 -9.88 -0.56 5.35
CA ASN A 152 -9.34 -0.25 6.67
C ASN A 152 -10.40 -0.57 7.72
N PRO A 153 -10.13 -1.49 8.66
CA PRO A 153 -11.09 -1.84 9.69
C PRO A 153 -11.38 -0.65 10.62
N PRO A 154 -12.51 -0.70 11.36
CA PRO A 154 -12.89 0.38 12.27
C PRO A 154 -11.84 0.73 13.32
N GLU A 155 -10.98 -0.21 13.70
CA GLU A 155 -9.84 -0.02 14.60
C GLU A 155 -8.84 1.02 14.08
N TYR A 156 -8.77 1.21 12.75
CA TYR A 156 -7.99 2.28 12.12
C TYR A 156 -8.79 3.58 11.93
N GLY A 157 -9.97 3.67 12.53
CA GLY A 157 -10.84 4.85 12.47
C GLY A 157 -11.61 4.98 11.16
N ALA A 158 -11.82 3.89 10.42
CA ALA A 158 -12.59 3.89 9.18
C ALA A 158 -14.09 3.61 9.44
N ASP A 159 -14.94 4.17 8.57
CA ASP A 159 -16.38 3.90 8.53
C ASP A 159 -16.90 3.67 7.10
N PHE A 160 -15.99 3.62 6.12
CA PHE A 160 -16.29 3.35 4.72
C PHE A 160 -15.21 2.45 4.11
N VAL A 161 -15.65 1.36 3.46
CA VAL A 161 -14.76 0.28 2.97
C VAL A 161 -13.96 -0.33 4.11
N THR A 162 -14.67 -0.92 5.05
CA THR A 162 -14.09 -1.44 6.30
C THR A 162 -13.69 -2.90 6.23
N THR A 163 -14.15 -3.62 5.20
CA THR A 163 -13.82 -5.02 4.94
C THR A 163 -13.23 -5.22 3.55
N SER A 164 -12.51 -6.31 3.36
CA SER A 164 -11.99 -6.70 2.03
C SER A 164 -13.13 -6.96 1.03
N THR A 165 -14.28 -7.43 1.52
CA THR A 165 -15.48 -7.63 0.71
C THR A 165 -16.05 -6.29 0.23
N ASP A 166 -16.09 -5.26 1.08
CA ASP A 166 -16.52 -3.91 0.69
C ASP A 166 -15.58 -3.32 -0.37
N ALA A 167 -14.26 -3.52 -0.20
CA ALA A 167 -13.27 -3.04 -1.16
C ALA A 167 -13.47 -3.71 -2.54
N LEU A 168 -13.65 -5.02 -2.57
CA LEU A 168 -13.91 -5.76 -3.82
C LEU A 168 -15.23 -5.31 -4.46
N ALA A 169 -16.30 -5.13 -3.68
CA ALA A 169 -17.58 -4.66 -4.18
C ALA A 169 -17.47 -3.25 -4.80
N LEU A 170 -16.74 -2.34 -4.14
CA LEU A 170 -16.51 -0.99 -4.68
C LEU A 170 -15.70 -1.04 -5.98
N VAL A 171 -14.64 -1.85 -6.05
CA VAL A 171 -13.84 -2.00 -7.27
C VAL A 171 -14.70 -2.50 -8.44
N GLN A 172 -15.56 -3.49 -8.20
CA GLN A 172 -16.48 -4.02 -9.19
C GLN A 172 -17.53 -2.97 -9.63
N ALA A 173 -18.06 -2.19 -8.69
CA ALA A 173 -19.02 -1.12 -8.98
C ALA A 173 -18.41 0.04 -9.78
N VAL A 174 -17.17 0.40 -9.49
CA VAL A 174 -16.40 1.40 -10.28
C VAL A 174 -16.15 0.85 -11.69
N GLY A 175 -15.67 -0.38 -11.82
CA GLY A 175 -15.58 -1.10 -13.09
C GLY A 175 -14.64 -0.45 -14.12
N GLN A 176 -13.54 0.18 -13.69
CA GLN A 176 -12.58 0.86 -14.56
C GLN A 176 -11.19 0.22 -14.50
N PRO A 177 -10.44 0.15 -15.62
CA PRO A 177 -9.10 -0.46 -15.66
C PRO A 177 -8.10 0.16 -14.68
N GLY A 178 -8.13 1.49 -14.53
CA GLY A 178 -7.24 2.24 -13.63
C GLY A 178 -7.64 2.20 -12.15
N PHE A 179 -8.62 1.38 -11.74
CA PHE A 179 -9.02 1.19 -10.35
C PHE A 179 -8.95 -0.29 -9.97
N GLY A 180 -8.34 -0.60 -8.83
CA GLY A 180 -8.12 -1.97 -8.45
C GLY A 180 -8.15 -2.23 -6.95
N LEU A 181 -8.04 -3.51 -6.61
CA LEU A 181 -8.04 -3.99 -5.24
C LEU A 181 -6.63 -4.03 -4.68
N HIS A 182 -6.47 -3.46 -3.50
CA HIS A 182 -5.35 -3.69 -2.60
C HIS A 182 -5.85 -4.40 -1.34
N LEU A 183 -5.12 -5.40 -0.88
CA LEU A 183 -5.38 -6.02 0.43
C LEU A 183 -4.11 -6.00 1.28
N ASP A 184 -4.31 -5.78 2.57
CA ASP A 184 -3.28 -5.72 3.59
C ASP A 184 -3.51 -6.76 4.67
N THR A 185 -2.46 -7.53 5.03
CA THR A 185 -2.58 -8.62 6.01
C THR A 185 -2.82 -8.13 7.43
N GLY A 186 -2.33 -6.95 7.80
CA GLY A 186 -2.61 -6.34 9.10
C GLY A 186 -4.09 -5.96 9.24
N GLY A 187 -4.65 -5.35 8.19
CA GLY A 187 -6.08 -5.04 8.12
C GLY A 187 -6.96 -6.29 8.16
N LEU A 188 -6.65 -7.30 7.34
CA LEU A 188 -7.35 -8.60 7.36
C LEU A 188 -7.29 -9.27 8.74
N THR A 189 -6.17 -9.15 9.43
CA THR A 189 -5.96 -9.73 10.77
C THR A 189 -6.82 -9.04 11.81
N LEU A 190 -6.84 -7.70 11.83
CA LEU A 190 -7.67 -6.91 12.76
C LEU A 190 -9.16 -7.11 12.52
N ALA A 191 -9.57 -7.16 11.27
CA ALA A 191 -10.96 -7.42 10.90
C ALA A 191 -11.39 -8.89 11.10
N HIS A 192 -10.50 -9.77 11.55
CA HIS A 192 -10.75 -11.23 11.68
C HIS A 192 -11.27 -11.87 10.38
N GLU A 193 -10.82 -11.38 9.22
CA GLU A 193 -11.30 -11.84 7.94
C GLU A 193 -10.66 -13.17 7.50
N SER A 194 -11.43 -13.95 6.76
CA SER A 194 -10.94 -15.14 6.08
C SER A 194 -10.15 -14.77 4.81
N THR A 195 -9.51 -15.77 4.19
CA THR A 195 -8.79 -15.61 2.92
C THR A 195 -9.70 -15.70 1.68
N GLU A 196 -11.03 -15.75 1.85
CA GLU A 196 -11.97 -15.95 0.73
C GLU A 196 -11.93 -14.82 -0.30
N THR A 197 -11.78 -13.57 0.15
CA THR A 197 -11.70 -12.43 -0.77
C THR A 197 -10.48 -12.54 -1.68
N LEU A 198 -9.36 -13.13 -1.21
CA LEU A 198 -8.20 -13.38 -2.04
C LEU A 198 -8.55 -14.27 -3.25
N ALA A 199 -9.32 -15.32 -3.04
CA ALA A 199 -9.76 -16.21 -4.12
C ALA A 199 -10.75 -15.53 -5.07
N ARG A 200 -11.60 -14.63 -4.56
CA ARG A 200 -12.67 -13.96 -5.31
C ARG A 200 -12.19 -12.74 -6.11
N ALA A 201 -11.03 -12.19 -5.76
CA ALA A 201 -10.53 -10.94 -6.34
C ALA A 201 -10.23 -11.05 -7.85
N GLY A 202 -9.82 -12.22 -8.35
CA GLY A 202 -9.60 -12.47 -9.78
C GLY A 202 -8.74 -11.41 -10.46
N THR A 203 -9.21 -10.82 -11.54
CA THR A 203 -8.51 -9.79 -12.32
C THR A 203 -8.48 -8.41 -11.67
N TRP A 204 -9.17 -8.22 -10.53
CA TRP A 204 -9.22 -6.93 -9.81
C TRP A 204 -8.00 -6.67 -8.93
N TRP A 205 -7.15 -7.69 -8.68
CA TRP A 205 -5.90 -7.58 -7.97
C TRP A 205 -4.95 -6.58 -8.62
N ARG A 206 -4.36 -5.69 -7.80
CA ARG A 206 -3.30 -4.77 -8.25
C ARG A 206 -2.10 -4.74 -7.33
N HIS A 207 -2.32 -4.88 -6.02
CA HIS A 207 -1.24 -4.81 -5.04
C HIS A 207 -1.60 -5.54 -3.74
N PHE A 208 -0.57 -5.89 -2.96
CA PHE A 208 -0.74 -6.62 -1.70
C PHE A 208 0.32 -6.19 -0.69
N HIS A 209 -0.12 -5.87 0.53
CA HIS A 209 0.79 -5.62 1.64
C HIS A 209 0.90 -6.83 2.57
N ILE A 210 2.15 -7.13 2.93
CA ILE A 210 2.51 -7.96 4.07
C ILE A 210 2.78 -7.01 5.22
N SER A 211 1.90 -6.98 6.20
CA SER A 211 2.02 -6.16 7.40
C SER A 211 1.51 -6.91 8.63
N GLU A 212 1.88 -6.43 9.80
CA GLU A 212 1.28 -6.78 11.07
C GLU A 212 0.30 -5.70 11.51
N PRO A 213 -0.68 -6.00 12.38
CA PRO A 213 -1.54 -4.99 12.97
C PRO A 213 -0.76 -3.80 13.50
N ASN A 214 -1.28 -2.57 13.24
CA ASN A 214 -0.66 -1.30 13.61
C ASN A 214 0.76 -1.11 13.03
N LEU A 215 1.06 -1.76 11.90
CA LEU A 215 2.36 -1.72 11.22
C LEU A 215 3.52 -2.11 12.14
N ALA A 216 3.30 -3.05 13.04
CA ALA A 216 4.35 -3.62 13.87
C ALA A 216 5.44 -4.27 13.00
N PRO A 217 6.66 -4.44 13.52
CA PRO A 217 7.71 -5.14 12.80
C PRO A 217 7.28 -6.56 12.42
N ILE A 218 7.56 -6.97 11.19
CA ILE A 218 7.13 -8.25 10.64
C ILE A 218 8.02 -9.38 11.15
N GLY A 219 7.40 -10.48 11.54
CA GLY A 219 8.11 -11.67 12.03
C GLY A 219 8.52 -11.60 13.49
N ASP A 220 7.97 -10.64 14.24
CA ASP A 220 8.24 -10.38 15.66
C ASP A 220 9.75 -10.30 16.00
N PRO A 221 10.46 -9.28 15.50
CA PRO A 221 11.89 -9.12 15.79
C PRO A 221 12.19 -8.81 17.27
N ALA A 222 11.16 -8.47 18.07
CA ALA A 222 11.32 -8.22 19.51
C ALA A 222 11.31 -9.51 20.36
N SER A 223 10.89 -10.64 19.78
CA SER A 223 10.94 -11.92 20.49
C SER A 223 12.27 -12.64 20.23
N PRO A 224 13.16 -12.75 21.22
CA PRO A 224 14.40 -13.53 21.09
C PRO A 224 14.12 -15.03 21.00
N ASP A 225 12.89 -15.45 21.21
CA ASP A 225 12.48 -16.85 21.18
C ASP A 225 11.57 -17.13 19.98
N ALA A 226 12.19 -17.55 18.86
CA ALA A 226 11.49 -17.97 17.65
C ALA A 226 10.49 -19.14 17.87
N ALA A 227 10.48 -19.71 19.06
CA ALA A 227 9.62 -20.82 19.46
C ALA A 227 8.45 -20.39 20.36
N SER A 228 8.23 -19.07 20.58
CA SER A 228 7.10 -18.63 21.40
C SER A 228 5.75 -19.01 20.73
N PRO A 229 4.70 -19.31 21.53
CA PRO A 229 3.37 -19.59 20.99
C PRO A 229 2.82 -18.47 20.12
N GLU A 230 3.13 -17.20 20.43
CA GLU A 230 2.71 -16.02 19.68
C GLU A 230 3.41 -15.96 18.31
N THR A 231 4.72 -16.18 18.25
CA THR A 231 5.47 -16.29 17.00
C THR A 231 4.90 -17.39 16.11
N ALA A 232 4.59 -18.57 16.68
CA ALA A 232 3.98 -19.67 15.94
C ALA A 232 2.63 -19.29 15.30
N VAL A 233 1.80 -18.51 16.02
CA VAL A 233 0.51 -18.00 15.51
C VAL A 233 0.72 -17.04 14.33
N ILE A 234 1.69 -16.12 14.42
CA ILE A 234 2.05 -15.18 13.34
C ILE A 234 2.50 -15.96 12.09
N HIS A 235 3.43 -16.89 12.24
CA HIS A 235 3.91 -17.73 11.14
C HIS A 235 2.79 -18.53 10.47
N ALA A 236 1.91 -19.17 11.27
CA ALA A 236 0.78 -19.94 10.74
C ALA A 236 -0.23 -19.05 9.99
N ARG A 237 -0.46 -17.81 10.46
CA ARG A 237 -1.33 -16.83 9.81
C ARG A 237 -0.76 -16.41 8.45
N HIS A 238 0.50 -15.99 8.39
CA HIS A 238 1.15 -15.60 7.14
C HIS A 238 1.31 -16.77 6.16
N ALA A 239 1.55 -17.98 6.63
CA ALA A 239 1.56 -19.16 5.77
C ALA A 239 0.19 -19.39 5.08
N ARG A 240 -0.93 -19.15 5.80
CA ARG A 240 -2.27 -19.21 5.20
C ARG A 240 -2.49 -18.11 4.15
N TYR A 241 -2.09 -16.86 4.45
CA TYR A 241 -2.17 -15.77 3.47
C TYR A 241 -1.33 -16.05 2.23
N GLY A 242 -0.08 -16.48 2.40
CA GLY A 242 0.80 -16.82 1.28
C GLY A 242 0.26 -17.95 0.42
N THR A 243 -0.30 -19.00 1.04
CA THR A 243 -0.96 -20.11 0.34
C THR A 243 -2.17 -19.61 -0.47
N ALA A 244 -3.06 -18.84 0.16
CA ALA A 244 -4.25 -18.30 -0.52
C ALA A 244 -3.88 -17.36 -1.66
N LEU A 245 -2.86 -16.53 -1.49
CA LEU A 245 -2.38 -15.62 -2.52
C LEU A 245 -1.80 -16.39 -3.73
N LYS A 246 -1.05 -17.45 -3.50
CA LYS A 246 -0.56 -18.36 -4.58
C LYS A 246 -1.73 -19.02 -5.30
N GLN A 247 -2.72 -19.51 -4.58
CA GLN A 247 -3.90 -20.16 -5.15
C GLN A 247 -4.79 -19.18 -5.94
N SER A 248 -4.78 -17.89 -5.60
CA SER A 248 -5.51 -16.86 -6.36
C SER A 248 -4.92 -16.59 -7.75
N GLY A 249 -3.72 -17.11 -8.05
CA GLY A 249 -3.00 -16.84 -9.29
C GLY A 249 -2.35 -15.45 -9.36
N TYR A 250 -2.25 -14.73 -8.23
CA TYR A 250 -1.59 -13.43 -8.18
C TYR A 250 -0.08 -13.57 -8.46
N THR A 251 0.42 -12.82 -9.43
CA THR A 251 1.82 -12.81 -9.86
C THR A 251 2.49 -11.44 -9.71
N GLY A 252 1.77 -10.48 -9.17
CA GLY A 252 2.24 -9.10 -9.00
C GLY A 252 3.26 -8.92 -7.88
N TRP A 253 3.44 -7.67 -7.51
CA TRP A 253 4.29 -7.26 -6.41
C TRP A 253 3.57 -7.41 -5.07
N ILE A 254 4.30 -7.94 -4.08
CA ILE A 254 3.92 -7.94 -2.66
C ILE A 254 4.90 -7.05 -1.92
N SER A 255 4.41 -6.13 -1.10
CA SER A 255 5.24 -5.14 -0.42
C SER A 255 5.20 -5.36 1.09
N LEU A 256 6.37 -5.36 1.72
CA LEU A 256 6.49 -5.32 3.18
C LEU A 256 6.16 -3.91 3.68
N GLU A 257 5.19 -3.81 4.57
CA GLU A 257 4.79 -2.55 5.18
C GLU A 257 4.94 -2.60 6.70
N MET A 258 5.79 -1.73 7.22
CA MET A 258 6.06 -1.58 8.65
C MET A 258 6.21 -0.09 8.97
N LYS A 259 5.86 0.32 10.20
CA LYS A 259 6.21 1.67 10.67
C LYS A 259 7.73 1.85 10.72
N THR A 260 8.17 3.11 10.76
CA THR A 260 9.58 3.46 10.88
C THR A 260 10.27 2.70 12.02
N LEU A 261 11.30 1.95 11.65
CA LEU A 261 12.13 1.18 12.55
C LEU A 261 13.18 2.07 13.24
N PRO A 262 13.69 1.71 14.44
CA PRO A 262 14.82 2.39 15.06
C PRO A 262 16.06 2.34 14.15
N ASP A 263 16.80 3.45 14.05
CA ASP A 263 17.92 3.60 13.11
C ASP A 263 19.04 2.60 13.33
N ASP A 264 19.32 2.26 14.59
CA ASP A 264 20.39 1.33 15.01
C ASP A 264 20.09 -0.14 14.66
N SER A 265 18.81 -0.54 14.64
CA SER A 265 18.37 -1.90 14.32
C SER A 265 17.68 -2.02 12.96
N CYS A 266 17.57 -0.93 12.21
CA CYS A 266 16.81 -0.88 10.98
C CYS A 266 17.20 -1.96 9.97
N LEU A 267 18.49 -2.09 9.64
CA LEU A 267 18.96 -3.06 8.63
C LEU A 267 18.76 -4.51 9.08
N GLU A 268 18.90 -4.80 10.35
CA GLU A 268 18.64 -6.13 10.90
C GLU A 268 17.16 -6.49 10.79
N ASN A 269 16.28 -5.58 11.23
CA ASN A 269 14.83 -5.75 11.14
C ASN A 269 14.35 -5.91 9.69
N LEU A 270 14.94 -5.17 8.74
CA LEU A 270 14.66 -5.33 7.32
C LEU A 270 15.06 -6.72 6.81
N THR A 271 16.23 -7.23 7.23
CA THR A 271 16.68 -8.59 6.88
C THR A 271 15.73 -9.65 7.41
N GLN A 272 15.29 -9.53 8.66
CA GLN A 272 14.33 -10.45 9.28
C GLN A 272 13.00 -10.44 8.54
N ALA A 273 12.44 -9.26 8.27
CA ALA A 273 11.18 -9.13 7.55
C ALA A 273 11.24 -9.69 6.12
N ILE A 274 12.33 -9.46 5.39
CA ILE A 274 12.55 -10.01 4.05
C ILE A 274 12.66 -11.53 4.09
N THR A 275 13.37 -12.07 5.07
CA THR A 275 13.52 -13.53 5.27
C THR A 275 12.18 -14.17 5.58
N PHE A 276 11.42 -13.57 6.49
CA PHE A 276 10.06 -13.99 6.83
C PHE A 276 9.13 -13.99 5.62
N ALA A 277 9.13 -12.91 4.84
CA ALA A 277 8.30 -12.82 3.63
C ALA A 277 8.66 -13.91 2.61
N ARG A 278 9.94 -14.16 2.38
CA ARG A 278 10.40 -15.22 1.47
C ARG A 278 9.97 -16.60 1.95
N GLN A 279 9.99 -16.85 3.25
CA GLN A 279 9.56 -18.13 3.82
C GLN A 279 8.08 -18.41 3.55
N HIS A 280 7.22 -17.40 3.64
CA HIS A 280 5.76 -17.59 3.61
C HIS A 280 5.12 -17.28 2.26
N TYR A 281 5.72 -16.41 1.43
CA TYR A 281 5.11 -15.89 0.20
C TYR A 281 5.89 -16.20 -1.08
N ALA A 282 7.14 -16.67 -1.01
CA ALA A 282 7.91 -17.04 -2.20
C ALA A 282 7.48 -18.35 -2.86
#